data_9cd72b52c6fc9a9ac42dee654763203d
#
_entry.id   9cd72b52c6fc9a9ac42dee654763203d
#
_cell.length_a   1.000
_cell.length_b   1.000
_cell.length_c   1.000
_cell.angle_alpha   90.00
_cell.angle_beta   90.00
_cell.angle_gamma   90.00
#
_symmetry.space_group_name_H-M   'P 1'
#
loop_
_entity.id
_entity.type
_entity.pdbx_description
1 polymer ?
#
loop_
_entity_poly.entity_id
_entity_poly.type
_entity_poly.pdbx_seq_one_letter_code
_entity_poly.pdbx_strand_id
1 'polypeptide(L)'
;MTSEKAGGYISKITLNNGDSLPIQENDIVVFVGPNNAGKSQSLKDIYALSKEKSPSVVVKEITITKHSTPISKVLAGVASGENKGDHTSYDILGHNMNIWNFSDKLFAQNDFYEDYRDLFIANLDTSARLTICNPPSNITRDGRKTHPIHYAAFDSKYRKWLSVSFKKAFGIEITPNTQYGSQIPLCIGKPVQLTEEFEDEQSRLEKYASILDTYKQVHNQGDGIKSFTGILLYLMLDYFCTYLIDEPESFLHPPQARIMGQIIGQTLSDQQQAFISTHSEEIIKGLLEVCPKRIKIVRITRVEDTNMFSILDNNEFEEVWNDPLLRYSNIMASLFHKSVVLCESDSDCKMYSIIESHLKQKSKYILKHCLYTVVGNIVWEKLLLHFVL
;
A
#
# COMPACT_ATOMS: atom_id res chain seq x y z
N MET A 1 2.03 -26.67 4.05
CA MET A 1 3.21 -26.03 4.63
C MET A 1 3.45 -24.78 3.80
N THR A 2 3.15 -23.61 4.32
CA THR A 2 3.53 -22.34 3.69
C THR A 2 5.07 -22.30 3.70
N SER A 3 5.70 -22.21 2.53
CA SER A 3 7.14 -22.02 2.43
C SER A 3 7.47 -20.71 3.14
N GLU A 4 8.43 -20.76 4.07
CA GLU A 4 8.93 -19.58 4.74
C GLU A 4 9.43 -18.58 3.69
N LYS A 5 8.90 -17.34 3.70
CA LYS A 5 9.38 -16.30 2.81
C LYS A 5 10.81 -15.94 3.19
N ALA A 6 11.62 -15.55 2.24
CA ALA A 6 12.92 -14.97 2.56
C ALA A 6 12.80 -13.48 2.86
N GLY A 7 13.90 -12.94 3.30
CA GLY A 7 13.98 -11.55 3.72
C GLY A 7 13.79 -11.44 5.21
N GLY A 8 12.69 -10.91 5.65
CA GLY A 8 12.37 -10.65 7.05
C GLY A 8 11.35 -9.57 7.20
N TYR A 9 11.22 -9.01 8.38
CA TYR A 9 10.29 -7.95 8.68
C TYR A 9 10.93 -6.90 9.59
N ILE A 10 10.39 -5.70 9.59
CA ILE A 10 10.78 -4.63 10.49
C ILE A 10 10.07 -4.89 11.82
N SER A 11 10.83 -5.31 12.83
CA SER A 11 10.30 -5.70 14.13
C SER A 11 10.16 -4.53 15.12
N LYS A 12 10.82 -3.40 14.84
CA LYS A 12 10.76 -2.19 15.67
C LYS A 12 11.12 -0.96 14.87
N ILE A 13 10.42 0.14 15.11
CA ILE A 13 10.83 1.48 14.70
C ILE A 13 11.04 2.35 15.93
N THR A 14 12.08 3.21 15.91
CA THR A 14 12.37 4.18 16.94
C THR A 14 12.35 5.58 16.34
N LEU A 15 11.75 6.52 17.05
CA LEU A 15 11.51 7.86 16.57
C LEU A 15 12.58 8.85 16.94
N ASN A 16 12.49 10.06 16.36
CA ASN A 16 13.38 11.17 16.69
C ASN A 16 13.27 11.62 18.15
N ASN A 17 12.13 11.44 18.82
CA ASN A 17 11.93 11.72 20.26
C ASN A 17 12.36 10.58 21.19
N GLY A 18 12.76 9.42 20.65
CA GLY A 18 13.19 8.24 21.40
C GLY A 18 12.08 7.20 21.67
N ASP A 19 10.83 7.50 21.36
CA ASP A 19 9.73 6.53 21.47
C ASP A 19 9.95 5.37 20.48
N SER A 20 9.51 4.19 20.86
CA SER A 20 9.64 3.03 19.99
C SER A 20 8.33 2.23 19.86
N LEU A 21 8.07 1.76 18.67
CA LEU A 21 6.92 0.94 18.29
C LEU A 21 7.40 -0.49 17.97
N PRO A 22 7.00 -1.49 18.74
CA PRO A 22 7.20 -2.89 18.38
C PRO A 22 6.19 -3.29 17.29
N ILE A 23 6.66 -4.05 16.30
CA ILE A 23 5.90 -4.45 15.12
C ILE A 23 6.02 -5.95 14.91
N GLN A 24 4.90 -6.59 14.59
CA GLN A 24 4.86 -8.00 14.24
C GLN A 24 4.98 -8.19 12.73
N GLU A 25 5.34 -9.40 12.32
CA GLU A 25 5.56 -9.74 10.91
C GLU A 25 4.36 -9.50 10.00
N ASN A 26 3.16 -9.63 10.53
CA ASN A 26 1.90 -9.47 9.79
C ASN A 26 1.18 -8.14 10.06
N ASP A 27 1.79 -7.21 10.78
CA ASP A 27 1.15 -5.93 11.09
C ASP A 27 0.97 -5.05 9.84
N ILE A 28 -0.14 -4.35 9.82
CA ILE A 28 -0.42 -3.25 8.90
C ILE A 28 -0.41 -1.97 9.73
N VAL A 29 0.71 -1.26 9.69
CA VAL A 29 0.90 0.00 10.43
C VAL A 29 0.38 1.15 9.58
N VAL A 30 -0.62 1.87 10.09
CA VAL A 30 -1.25 2.98 9.39
C VAL A 30 -0.88 4.29 10.08
N PHE A 31 -0.06 5.10 9.42
CA PHE A 31 0.31 6.43 9.87
C PHE A 31 -0.79 7.44 9.51
N VAL A 32 -1.38 8.04 10.54
CA VAL A 32 -2.42 9.05 10.42
C VAL A 32 -1.98 10.35 11.12
N GLY A 33 -2.72 11.42 10.91
CA GLY A 33 -2.45 12.70 11.55
C GLY A 33 -2.59 13.90 10.61
N PRO A 34 -2.40 15.13 11.13
CA PRO A 34 -2.53 16.35 10.35
C PRO A 34 -1.57 16.42 9.16
N ASN A 35 -1.83 17.35 8.23
CA ASN A 35 -0.90 17.66 7.15
C ASN A 35 0.43 18.14 7.73
N ASN A 36 1.54 17.77 7.07
CA ASN A 36 2.91 18.07 7.47
C ASN A 36 3.34 17.48 8.83
N ALA A 37 2.62 16.50 9.36
CA ALA A 37 3.00 15.80 10.59
C ALA A 37 4.18 14.83 10.41
N GLY A 38 4.55 14.48 9.17
CA GLY A 38 5.68 13.58 8.89
C GLY A 38 5.31 12.17 8.44
N LYS A 39 4.03 11.90 8.11
CA LYS A 39 3.55 10.57 7.69
C LYS A 39 4.33 9.98 6.50
N SER A 40 4.35 10.68 5.36
CA SER A 40 5.10 10.26 4.17
C SER A 40 6.61 10.26 4.41
N GLN A 41 7.10 11.16 5.28
CA GLN A 41 8.51 11.18 5.67
C GLN A 41 8.89 9.93 6.47
N SER A 42 7.99 9.42 7.33
CA SER A 42 8.22 8.17 8.05
C SER A 42 8.45 6.99 7.09
N LEU A 43 7.67 6.90 6.00
CA LEU A 43 7.88 5.85 4.99
C LEU A 43 9.22 6.00 4.27
N LYS A 44 9.61 7.24 3.92
CA LYS A 44 10.91 7.53 3.29
C LYS A 44 12.07 7.17 4.22
N ASP A 45 11.96 7.53 5.51
CA ASP A 45 12.98 7.19 6.50
C ASP A 45 13.10 5.67 6.67
N ILE A 46 11.97 4.94 6.80
CA ILE A 46 11.96 3.47 6.88
C ILE A 46 12.62 2.86 5.65
N TYR A 47 12.30 3.36 4.46
CA TYR A 47 12.90 2.87 3.21
C TYR A 47 14.42 3.13 3.14
N ALA A 48 14.88 4.32 3.54
CA ALA A 48 16.31 4.62 3.56
C ALA A 48 17.06 3.79 4.60
N LEU A 49 16.52 3.72 5.83
CA LEU A 49 17.12 2.99 6.94
C LEU A 49 17.13 1.47 6.73
N SER A 50 16.25 0.94 5.86
CA SER A 50 16.27 -0.49 5.56
C SER A 50 17.44 -0.92 4.67
N LYS A 51 18.06 0.02 3.95
CA LYS A 51 19.27 -0.26 3.18
C LYS A 51 20.53 -0.18 4.07
N GLU A 52 20.67 0.91 4.77
CA GLU A 52 21.86 1.21 5.57
C GLU A 52 21.53 2.30 6.61
N LYS A 53 22.43 2.51 7.56
CA LYS A 53 22.29 3.63 8.50
C LYS A 53 22.38 4.97 7.75
N SER A 54 21.26 5.68 7.69
CA SER A 54 21.09 6.90 6.91
C SER A 54 20.57 8.04 7.77
N PRO A 55 20.85 9.30 7.41
CA PRO A 55 20.19 10.46 8.04
C PRO A 55 18.68 10.36 7.85
N SER A 56 17.93 10.62 8.91
CA SER A 56 16.47 10.50 8.92
C SER A 56 15.85 11.65 9.73
N VAL A 57 14.57 11.93 9.49
CA VAL A 57 13.88 13.08 10.08
C VAL A 57 12.89 12.65 11.16
N VAL A 58 12.06 11.66 10.88
CA VAL A 58 10.96 11.21 11.76
C VAL A 58 11.30 9.88 12.42
N VAL A 59 11.66 8.88 11.63
CA VAL A 59 12.10 7.57 12.14
C VAL A 59 13.61 7.57 12.23
N LYS A 60 14.12 7.49 13.46
CA LYS A 60 15.57 7.54 13.74
C LYS A 60 16.28 6.21 13.49
N GLU A 61 15.60 5.10 13.79
CA GLU A 61 16.18 3.77 13.72
C GLU A 61 15.10 2.73 13.45
N ILE A 62 15.47 1.67 12.75
CA ILE A 62 14.64 0.48 12.57
C ILE A 62 15.43 -0.76 13.00
N THR A 63 14.72 -1.80 13.44
CA THR A 63 15.27 -3.12 13.69
C THR A 63 14.65 -4.11 12.72
N ILE A 64 15.46 -4.84 11.97
CA ILE A 64 15.00 -5.85 11.02
C ILE A 64 15.25 -7.24 11.62
N THR A 65 14.21 -8.04 11.69
CA THR A 65 14.29 -9.46 12.02
C THR A 65 14.28 -10.26 10.72
N LYS A 66 15.38 -10.94 10.39
CA LYS A 66 15.53 -11.71 9.16
C LYS A 66 15.08 -13.15 9.32
N HIS A 67 14.52 -13.69 8.25
CA HIS A 67 14.17 -15.10 8.16
C HIS A 67 15.40 -15.95 7.86
N SER A 68 15.30 -17.24 8.18
CA SER A 68 16.41 -18.20 7.97
C SER A 68 16.54 -18.64 6.51
N THR A 69 15.55 -18.36 5.68
CA THR A 69 15.55 -18.82 4.27
C THR A 69 16.60 -18.06 3.46
N PRO A 70 17.54 -18.76 2.78
CA PRO A 70 18.56 -18.14 1.95
C PRO A 70 17.98 -17.29 0.83
N ILE A 71 18.62 -16.15 0.50
CA ILE A 71 18.21 -15.28 -0.62
C ILE A 71 18.23 -16.06 -1.94
N SER A 72 19.27 -16.85 -2.16
CA SER A 72 19.43 -17.68 -3.36
C SER A 72 18.24 -18.60 -3.60
N LYS A 73 17.67 -19.20 -2.54
CA LYS A 73 16.51 -20.09 -2.62
C LYS A 73 15.23 -19.32 -3.01
N VAL A 74 15.08 -18.10 -2.51
CA VAL A 74 13.92 -17.26 -2.83
C VAL A 74 13.95 -16.79 -4.25
N LEU A 75 15.11 -16.30 -4.69
CA LEU A 75 15.26 -15.81 -6.05
C LEU A 75 15.06 -16.93 -7.07
N ALA A 76 15.53 -18.14 -6.79
CA ALA A 76 15.25 -19.29 -7.65
C ALA A 76 13.75 -19.62 -7.79
N GLY A 77 12.93 -19.23 -6.80
CA GLY A 77 11.46 -19.37 -6.86
C GLY A 77 10.74 -18.27 -7.64
N VAL A 78 11.36 -17.09 -7.83
CA VAL A 78 10.71 -15.90 -8.40
C VAL A 78 11.25 -15.54 -9.78
N ALA A 79 12.51 -15.86 -10.08
CA ALA A 79 13.16 -15.50 -11.34
C ALA A 79 14.13 -16.57 -11.81
N SER A 80 14.31 -16.66 -13.13
CA SER A 80 15.37 -17.49 -13.72
C SER A 80 16.72 -16.80 -13.51
N GLY A 81 17.63 -17.47 -12.81
CA GLY A 81 19.00 -17.02 -12.62
C GLY A 81 19.92 -17.49 -13.75
N GLU A 82 20.82 -16.63 -14.18
CA GLU A 82 21.91 -17.00 -15.08
C GLU A 82 23.19 -17.24 -14.27
N ASN A 83 23.65 -18.50 -14.21
CA ASN A 83 24.87 -18.85 -13.50
C ASN A 83 26.11 -18.37 -14.27
N LYS A 84 26.95 -17.55 -13.63
CA LYS A 84 28.21 -16.99 -14.16
C LYS A 84 29.44 -17.64 -13.52
N GLY A 85 29.27 -18.69 -12.71
CA GLY A 85 30.33 -19.42 -12.02
C GLY A 85 30.48 -19.01 -10.55
N ASP A 86 30.90 -17.80 -10.26
CA ASP A 86 31.09 -17.26 -8.91
C ASP A 86 29.82 -16.57 -8.34
N HIS A 87 28.89 -16.22 -9.22
CA HIS A 87 27.60 -15.63 -8.86
C HIS A 87 26.50 -16.09 -9.80
N THR A 88 25.26 -15.90 -9.38
CA THR A 88 24.08 -16.04 -10.23
C THR A 88 23.43 -14.67 -10.41
N SER A 89 23.27 -14.27 -11.66
CA SER A 89 22.61 -13.01 -12.02
C SER A 89 21.11 -13.22 -12.16
N TYR A 90 20.34 -12.45 -11.44
CA TYR A 90 18.86 -12.43 -11.50
C TYR A 90 18.41 -11.05 -11.99
N ASP A 91 17.32 -11.03 -12.73
CA ASP A 91 16.63 -9.81 -13.10
C ASP A 91 15.21 -9.86 -12.52
N ILE A 92 14.92 -8.99 -11.58
CA ILE A 92 13.66 -8.96 -10.88
C ILE A 92 13.07 -7.58 -11.03
N LEU A 93 11.93 -7.49 -11.70
CA LEU A 93 11.25 -6.21 -11.98
C LEU A 93 12.17 -5.16 -12.63
N GLY A 94 13.08 -5.58 -13.50
CA GLY A 94 14.02 -4.68 -14.17
C GLY A 94 15.25 -4.33 -13.33
N HIS A 95 15.39 -4.86 -12.12
CA HIS A 95 16.60 -4.75 -11.32
C HIS A 95 17.50 -5.96 -11.54
N ASN A 96 18.70 -5.72 -12.06
CA ASN A 96 19.72 -6.76 -12.20
C ASN A 96 20.43 -6.94 -10.86
N MET A 97 20.42 -8.16 -10.33
CA MET A 97 21.01 -8.50 -9.04
C MET A 97 21.94 -9.68 -9.17
N ASN A 98 23.16 -9.54 -8.66
CA ASN A 98 24.14 -10.60 -8.62
C ASN A 98 24.22 -11.21 -7.22
N ILE A 99 23.86 -12.47 -7.11
CA ILE A 99 23.96 -13.24 -5.86
C ILE A 99 25.23 -14.07 -5.90
N TRP A 100 26.20 -13.65 -5.13
CA TRP A 100 27.48 -14.34 -4.99
C TRP A 100 27.33 -15.55 -4.05
N ASN A 101 28.19 -16.52 -4.15
CA ASN A 101 28.16 -17.73 -3.33
C ASN A 101 28.23 -17.46 -1.80
N PHE A 102 28.69 -16.28 -1.39
CA PHE A 102 28.76 -15.84 0.00
C PHE A 102 27.62 -14.91 0.44
N SER A 103 26.75 -14.51 -0.50
CA SER A 103 25.67 -13.50 -0.24
C SER A 103 24.72 -13.92 0.88
N ASP A 104 24.33 -15.19 0.93
CA ASP A 104 23.43 -15.69 1.98
C ASP A 104 24.03 -15.52 3.38
N LYS A 105 25.33 -15.75 3.53
CA LYS A 105 26.03 -15.60 4.81
C LYS A 105 26.15 -14.12 5.20
N LEU A 106 26.55 -13.26 4.28
CA LEU A 106 26.63 -11.81 4.50
C LEU A 106 25.26 -11.24 4.86
N PHE A 107 24.23 -11.59 4.09
CA PHE A 107 22.89 -11.15 4.37
C PHE A 107 22.42 -11.53 5.78
N ALA A 108 22.68 -12.75 6.21
CA ALA A 108 22.29 -13.22 7.54
C ALA A 108 23.02 -12.49 8.69
N GLN A 109 24.22 -12.00 8.46
CA GLN A 109 25.06 -11.33 9.47
C GLN A 109 24.83 -9.82 9.55
N ASN A 110 24.19 -9.21 8.56
CA ASN A 110 23.98 -7.77 8.48
C ASN A 110 22.66 -7.36 9.15
N ASP A 111 22.63 -6.21 9.80
CA ASP A 111 21.42 -5.62 10.40
C ASP A 111 20.47 -5.00 9.38
N PHE A 112 20.95 -4.73 8.15
CA PHE A 112 20.22 -4.08 7.06
C PHE A 112 20.03 -5.02 5.87
N TYR A 113 19.11 -4.65 4.95
CA TYR A 113 18.95 -5.37 3.69
C TYR A 113 20.01 -5.04 2.64
N GLU A 114 20.70 -3.91 2.79
CA GLU A 114 21.70 -3.39 1.85
C GLU A 114 21.16 -3.34 0.41
N ASP A 115 21.94 -3.84 -0.55
CA ASP A 115 21.57 -3.85 -1.96
C ASP A 115 20.40 -4.78 -2.30
N TYR A 116 19.99 -5.64 -1.35
CA TYR A 116 18.83 -6.54 -1.50
C TYR A 116 17.51 -5.91 -1.03
N ARG A 117 17.51 -4.66 -0.55
CA ARG A 117 16.32 -3.97 -0.04
C ARG A 117 15.15 -4.05 -1.01
N ASP A 118 15.37 -3.75 -2.28
CA ASP A 118 14.32 -3.66 -3.30
C ASP A 118 13.77 -5.03 -3.73
N LEU A 119 14.37 -6.13 -3.24
CA LEU A 119 13.76 -7.46 -3.31
C LEU A 119 12.71 -7.68 -2.24
N PHE A 120 12.88 -7.08 -1.08
CA PHE A 120 12.06 -7.37 0.09
C PHE A 120 11.07 -6.25 0.40
N ILE A 121 11.34 -5.03 -0.05
CA ILE A 121 10.52 -3.86 0.21
C ILE A 121 9.97 -3.27 -1.09
N ALA A 122 8.66 -3.29 -1.24
CA ALA A 122 7.97 -2.55 -2.28
C ALA A 122 7.72 -1.11 -1.80
N ASN A 123 8.35 -0.14 -2.47
CA ASN A 123 8.11 1.29 -2.19
C ASN A 123 7.12 1.87 -3.20
N LEU A 124 5.89 2.08 -2.77
CA LEU A 124 4.78 2.52 -3.60
C LEU A 124 4.45 4.01 -3.33
N ASP A 125 5.38 4.89 -3.67
CA ASP A 125 5.08 6.31 -3.75
C ASP A 125 4.21 6.64 -4.98
N THR A 126 3.73 7.86 -5.09
CA THR A 126 2.86 8.27 -6.20
C THR A 126 3.54 8.07 -7.56
N SER A 127 4.83 8.38 -7.67
CA SER A 127 5.57 8.25 -8.93
C SER A 127 5.69 6.78 -9.36
N ALA A 128 6.08 5.90 -8.45
CA ALA A 128 6.22 4.47 -8.70
C ALA A 128 4.88 3.86 -9.18
N ARG A 129 3.77 4.20 -8.52
CA ARG A 129 2.44 3.70 -8.90
C ARG A 129 1.99 4.15 -10.28
N LEU A 130 2.27 5.37 -10.67
CA LEU A 130 1.91 5.88 -12.01
C LEU A 130 2.80 5.29 -13.08
N THR A 131 4.10 5.20 -12.83
CA THR A 131 5.11 4.75 -13.79
C THR A 131 5.01 3.25 -14.09
N ILE A 132 4.70 2.41 -13.10
CA ILE A 132 4.56 0.96 -13.28
C ILE A 132 3.41 0.56 -14.21
N CYS A 133 2.49 1.48 -14.51
CA CYS A 133 1.41 1.25 -15.48
C CYS A 133 1.85 1.43 -16.94
N ASN A 134 3.06 1.94 -17.18
CA ASN A 134 3.59 2.05 -18.54
C ASN A 134 3.79 0.67 -19.14
N PRO A 135 3.46 0.47 -20.43
CA PRO A 135 3.60 -0.81 -21.08
C PRO A 135 5.07 -1.23 -21.18
N PRO A 136 5.44 -2.40 -20.66
CA PRO A 136 6.77 -2.95 -20.84
C PRO A 136 6.98 -3.46 -22.27
N SER A 137 8.24 -3.69 -22.64
CA SER A 137 8.58 -4.36 -23.90
C SER A 137 7.91 -5.74 -24.00
N ASN A 138 7.47 -6.12 -25.18
CA ASN A 138 6.91 -7.44 -25.42
C ASN A 138 7.99 -8.52 -25.29
N ILE A 139 7.63 -9.66 -24.74
CA ILE A 139 8.49 -10.82 -24.57
C ILE A 139 7.78 -12.08 -25.07
N THR A 140 8.54 -13.11 -25.39
CA THR A 140 7.96 -14.43 -25.64
C THR A 140 7.38 -15.04 -24.37
N ARG A 141 6.49 -16.02 -24.48
CA ARG A 141 5.86 -16.68 -23.33
C ARG A 141 6.87 -17.23 -22.31
N ASP A 142 7.98 -17.76 -22.83
CA ASP A 142 9.08 -18.31 -22.04
C ASP A 142 10.19 -17.28 -21.77
N GLY A 143 9.96 -16.03 -22.20
CA GLY A 143 10.88 -14.93 -22.00
C GLY A 143 10.96 -14.51 -20.54
N ARG A 144 12.06 -13.84 -20.20
CA ARG A 144 12.34 -13.37 -18.84
C ARG A 144 11.35 -12.27 -18.44
N LYS A 145 10.61 -12.50 -17.36
CA LYS A 145 9.59 -11.57 -16.84
C LYS A 145 10.27 -10.51 -15.96
N THR A 146 10.41 -9.31 -16.49
CA THR A 146 11.06 -8.17 -15.82
C THR A 146 10.08 -7.10 -15.33
N HIS A 147 8.77 -7.32 -15.53
CA HIS A 147 7.74 -6.35 -15.19
C HIS A 147 6.47 -7.05 -14.70
N PRO A 148 5.70 -6.48 -13.73
CA PRO A 148 4.46 -7.10 -13.26
C PRO A 148 3.44 -7.42 -14.36
N ILE A 149 3.36 -6.57 -15.39
CA ILE A 149 2.47 -6.81 -16.54
C ILE A 149 2.84 -8.09 -17.30
N HIS A 150 4.11 -8.49 -17.34
CA HIS A 150 4.51 -9.77 -17.96
C HIS A 150 3.89 -10.96 -17.23
N TYR A 151 3.83 -10.92 -15.89
CA TYR A 151 3.17 -11.98 -15.12
C TYR A 151 1.67 -12.05 -15.43
N ALA A 152 0.99 -10.89 -15.48
CA ALA A 152 -0.43 -10.85 -15.86
C ALA A 152 -0.67 -11.30 -17.31
N ALA A 153 0.27 -11.03 -18.23
CA ALA A 153 0.16 -11.41 -19.64
C ALA A 153 0.27 -12.93 -19.84
N PHE A 154 1.21 -13.58 -19.17
CA PHE A 154 1.57 -14.99 -19.45
C PHE A 154 1.15 -15.98 -18.37
N ASP A 155 0.56 -15.51 -17.24
CA ASP A 155 0.01 -16.37 -16.21
C ASP A 155 -1.47 -16.03 -15.93
N SER A 156 -2.33 -17.01 -16.10
CA SER A 156 -3.78 -16.88 -15.92
C SER A 156 -4.19 -16.55 -14.48
N LYS A 157 -3.43 -17.02 -13.47
CA LYS A 157 -3.67 -16.75 -12.05
C LYS A 157 -3.56 -15.24 -11.78
N TYR A 158 -2.44 -14.63 -12.20
CA TYR A 158 -2.19 -13.21 -12.01
C TYR A 158 -3.15 -12.34 -12.82
N ARG A 159 -3.41 -12.71 -14.07
CA ARG A 159 -4.38 -12.02 -14.94
C ARG A 159 -5.78 -11.99 -14.34
N LYS A 160 -6.26 -13.13 -13.86
CA LYS A 160 -7.59 -13.24 -13.24
C LYS A 160 -7.67 -12.42 -11.98
N TRP A 161 -6.67 -12.51 -11.10
CA TRP A 161 -6.64 -11.75 -9.85
C TRP A 161 -6.66 -10.24 -10.12
N LEU A 162 -5.81 -9.76 -11.03
CA LEU A 162 -5.71 -8.35 -11.41
C LEU A 162 -7.05 -7.82 -11.96
N SER A 163 -7.65 -8.57 -12.90
CA SER A 163 -8.91 -8.18 -13.52
C SER A 163 -10.07 -8.15 -12.52
N VAL A 164 -10.19 -9.17 -11.65
CA VAL A 164 -11.23 -9.23 -10.61
C VAL A 164 -11.06 -8.09 -9.60
N SER A 165 -9.84 -7.81 -9.17
CA SER A 165 -9.55 -6.74 -8.21
C SER A 165 -9.86 -5.36 -8.80
N PHE A 166 -9.50 -5.12 -10.05
CA PHE A 166 -9.84 -3.88 -10.74
C PHE A 166 -11.36 -3.71 -10.92
N LYS A 167 -12.05 -4.79 -11.30
CA LYS A 167 -13.50 -4.80 -11.49
C LYS A 167 -14.26 -4.43 -10.22
N LYS A 168 -13.78 -4.79 -9.04
CA LYS A 168 -14.41 -4.39 -7.76
C LYS A 168 -14.56 -2.87 -7.63
N ALA A 169 -13.55 -2.12 -8.08
CA ALA A 169 -13.52 -0.66 -7.92
C ALA A 169 -14.14 0.11 -9.10
N PHE A 170 -14.04 -0.42 -10.32
CA PHE A 170 -14.42 0.31 -11.54
C PHE A 170 -15.58 -0.32 -12.31
N GLY A 171 -16.07 -1.50 -11.90
CA GLY A 171 -17.17 -2.21 -12.55
C GLY A 171 -16.81 -2.86 -13.90
N ILE A 172 -15.60 -2.62 -14.41
CA ILE A 172 -15.08 -3.14 -15.68
C ILE A 172 -13.79 -3.93 -15.44
N GLU A 173 -13.44 -4.78 -16.39
CA GLU A 173 -12.27 -5.64 -16.32
C GLU A 173 -11.06 -5.00 -17.01
N ILE A 174 -9.86 -5.50 -16.71
CA ILE A 174 -8.64 -5.16 -17.44
C ILE A 174 -7.96 -6.43 -17.94
N THR A 175 -7.30 -6.32 -19.09
CA THR A 175 -6.58 -7.43 -19.72
C THR A 175 -5.30 -6.93 -20.39
N PRO A 176 -4.17 -7.66 -20.33
CA PRO A 176 -2.98 -7.33 -21.08
C PRO A 176 -3.18 -7.61 -22.57
N ASN A 177 -2.68 -6.73 -23.44
CA ASN A 177 -2.66 -6.93 -24.90
C ASN A 177 -1.26 -7.37 -25.34
N THR A 178 -1.07 -8.69 -25.55
CA THR A 178 0.19 -9.27 -26.04
C THR A 178 0.36 -9.17 -27.55
N GLN A 179 -0.64 -8.69 -28.28
CA GLN A 179 -0.63 -8.50 -29.73
C GLN A 179 -0.39 -7.06 -30.16
N TYR A 180 -0.05 -6.16 -29.23
CA TYR A 180 0.14 -4.74 -29.51
C TYR A 180 1.51 -4.40 -30.17
N GLY A 181 2.24 -5.38 -30.63
CA GLY A 181 3.56 -5.20 -31.28
C GLY A 181 4.72 -5.27 -30.26
N SER A 182 5.53 -4.19 -30.16
CA SER A 182 6.74 -4.18 -29.33
C SER A 182 6.50 -4.02 -27.82
N GLN A 183 5.28 -3.78 -27.40
CA GLN A 183 4.92 -3.52 -25.99
C GLN A 183 3.69 -4.32 -25.56
N ILE A 184 3.47 -4.44 -24.24
CA ILE A 184 2.30 -5.10 -23.65
C ILE A 184 1.53 -4.09 -22.80
N PRO A 185 0.60 -3.30 -23.37
CA PRO A 185 -0.26 -2.44 -22.57
C PRO A 185 -1.34 -3.23 -21.82
N LEU A 186 -1.77 -2.68 -20.67
CA LEU A 186 -3.01 -3.10 -20.03
C LEU A 186 -4.18 -2.37 -20.67
N CYS A 187 -5.18 -3.10 -21.13
CA CYS A 187 -6.38 -2.61 -21.79
C CYS A 187 -7.60 -2.75 -20.88
N ILE A 188 -8.47 -1.73 -20.89
CA ILE A 188 -9.70 -1.68 -20.10
C ILE A 188 -10.82 -2.33 -20.92
N GLY A 189 -11.21 -3.52 -20.54
CA GLY A 189 -12.21 -4.32 -21.23
C GLY A 189 -12.19 -5.78 -20.76
N LYS A 190 -13.21 -6.52 -21.13
CA LYS A 190 -13.27 -7.95 -20.84
C LYS A 190 -12.19 -8.71 -21.60
N PRO A 191 -11.67 -9.82 -21.05
CA PRO A 191 -10.85 -10.75 -21.82
C PRO A 191 -11.58 -11.18 -23.08
N VAL A 192 -10.90 -11.06 -24.23
CA VAL A 192 -11.49 -11.41 -25.52
C VAL A 192 -11.68 -12.92 -25.59
N GLN A 193 -12.89 -13.36 -25.88
CA GLN A 193 -13.24 -14.76 -26.14
C GLN A 193 -13.79 -14.83 -27.56
N LEU A 194 -13.07 -15.51 -28.44
CA LEU A 194 -13.51 -15.76 -29.80
C LEU A 194 -14.23 -17.11 -29.81
N THR A 195 -15.51 -17.09 -30.12
CA THR A 195 -16.38 -18.27 -30.21
C THR A 195 -16.63 -18.71 -31.66
N GLU A 196 -16.18 -17.89 -32.61
CA GLU A 196 -16.31 -18.15 -34.04
C GLU A 196 -15.22 -19.14 -34.52
N GLU A 197 -15.53 -19.93 -35.52
CA GLU A 197 -14.53 -20.73 -36.24
C GLU A 197 -13.75 -19.84 -37.20
N PHE A 198 -12.45 -20.04 -37.28
CA PHE A 198 -11.55 -19.31 -38.16
C PHE A 198 -10.89 -20.27 -39.14
N GLU A 199 -10.66 -19.78 -40.36
CA GLU A 199 -10.00 -20.58 -41.41
C GLU A 199 -8.56 -20.94 -41.03
N ASP A 200 -7.88 -20.02 -40.34
CA ASP A 200 -6.51 -20.21 -39.89
C ASP A 200 -6.22 -19.41 -38.58
N GLU A 201 -5.10 -19.72 -37.93
CA GLU A 201 -4.67 -19.08 -36.72
C GLU A 201 -4.32 -17.57 -36.91
N GLN A 202 -3.88 -17.18 -38.11
CA GLN A 202 -3.57 -15.79 -38.42
C GLN A 202 -4.83 -14.94 -38.39
N SER A 203 -5.89 -15.36 -39.06
CA SER A 203 -7.21 -14.68 -39.05
C SER A 203 -7.79 -14.55 -37.65
N ARG A 204 -7.60 -15.57 -36.82
CA ARG A 204 -7.99 -15.57 -35.42
C ARG A 204 -7.20 -14.53 -34.61
N LEU A 205 -5.89 -14.46 -34.78
CA LEU A 205 -5.02 -13.48 -34.09
C LEU A 205 -5.33 -12.04 -34.52
N GLU A 206 -5.58 -11.81 -35.81
CA GLU A 206 -5.96 -10.49 -36.36
C GLU A 206 -7.30 -10.03 -35.76
N LYS A 207 -8.28 -10.90 -35.68
CA LYS A 207 -9.57 -10.59 -35.03
C LYS A 207 -9.40 -10.28 -33.56
N TYR A 208 -8.60 -11.08 -32.85
CA TYR A 208 -8.29 -10.86 -31.43
C TYR A 208 -7.62 -9.50 -31.21
N ALA A 209 -6.61 -9.17 -32.02
CA ALA A 209 -5.91 -7.90 -31.96
C ALA A 209 -6.86 -6.72 -32.25
N SER A 210 -7.67 -6.82 -33.31
CA SER A 210 -8.62 -5.78 -33.70
C SER A 210 -9.63 -5.42 -32.60
N ILE A 211 -10.06 -6.41 -31.80
CA ILE A 211 -10.93 -6.14 -30.66
C ILE A 211 -10.18 -5.42 -29.56
N LEU A 212 -8.98 -5.88 -29.20
CA LEU A 212 -8.17 -5.26 -28.16
C LEU A 212 -7.74 -3.82 -28.51
N ASP A 213 -7.55 -3.52 -29.79
CA ASP A 213 -7.21 -2.17 -30.27
C ASP A 213 -8.34 -1.17 -30.07
N THR A 214 -9.58 -1.63 -29.90
CA THR A 214 -10.70 -0.78 -29.53
C THR A 214 -10.73 -0.39 -28.06
N TYR A 215 -9.95 -1.09 -27.20
CA TYR A 215 -9.94 -0.86 -25.77
C TYR A 215 -9.05 0.31 -25.37
N LYS A 216 -9.52 1.08 -24.39
CA LYS A 216 -8.69 2.12 -23.79
C LYS A 216 -7.55 1.51 -22.97
N GLN A 217 -6.36 2.06 -23.11
CA GLN A 217 -5.16 1.58 -22.41
C GLN A 217 -5.03 2.28 -21.05
N VAL A 218 -4.67 1.54 -20.01
CA VAL A 218 -4.55 2.04 -18.63
C VAL A 218 -3.58 3.20 -18.50
N HIS A 219 -2.39 3.11 -19.13
CA HIS A 219 -1.37 4.16 -19.04
C HIS A 219 -1.79 5.50 -19.67
N ASN A 220 -2.82 5.50 -20.53
CA ASN A 220 -3.40 6.71 -21.14
C ASN A 220 -4.61 7.24 -20.37
N GLN A 221 -4.94 6.64 -19.20
CA GLN A 221 -6.05 7.09 -18.38
C GLN A 221 -5.62 8.12 -17.34
N GLY A 222 -6.62 8.68 -16.63
CA GLY A 222 -6.39 9.57 -15.51
C GLY A 222 -5.64 8.88 -14.36
N ASP A 223 -5.00 9.69 -13.52
CA ASP A 223 -4.09 9.21 -12.47
C ASP A 223 -4.77 8.30 -11.44
N GLY A 224 -6.09 8.43 -11.23
CA GLY A 224 -6.85 7.52 -10.35
C GLY A 224 -6.82 6.07 -10.82
N ILE A 225 -7.05 5.83 -12.11
CA ILE A 225 -6.98 4.48 -12.69
C ILE A 225 -5.54 3.96 -12.65
N LYS A 226 -4.55 4.79 -12.98
CA LYS A 226 -3.14 4.40 -12.94
C LYS A 226 -2.69 4.10 -11.51
N SER A 227 -2.97 4.99 -10.56
CA SER A 227 -2.58 4.81 -9.15
C SER A 227 -3.16 3.52 -8.57
N PHE A 228 -4.46 3.28 -8.78
CA PHE A 228 -5.12 2.06 -8.34
C PHE A 228 -4.49 0.81 -8.97
N THR A 229 -4.32 0.81 -10.30
CA THR A 229 -3.72 -0.32 -11.02
C THR A 229 -2.26 -0.55 -10.60
N GLY A 230 -1.51 0.51 -10.37
CA GLY A 230 -0.12 0.44 -9.91
C GLY A 230 0.01 -0.30 -8.58
N ILE A 231 -0.85 0.00 -7.61
CA ILE A 231 -0.88 -0.75 -6.33
C ILE A 231 -1.22 -2.22 -6.59
N LEU A 232 -2.22 -2.52 -7.43
CA LEU A 232 -2.58 -3.91 -7.76
C LEU A 232 -1.41 -4.66 -8.39
N LEU A 233 -0.65 -4.03 -9.29
CA LEU A 233 0.49 -4.66 -9.95
C LEU A 233 1.58 -5.09 -8.96
N TYR A 234 1.84 -4.30 -7.92
CA TYR A 234 2.77 -4.69 -6.85
C TYR A 234 2.20 -5.75 -5.93
N LEU A 235 0.94 -5.60 -5.49
CA LEU A 235 0.29 -6.57 -4.60
C LEU A 235 0.10 -7.94 -5.25
N MET A 236 -0.07 -7.99 -6.56
CA MET A 236 -0.20 -9.22 -7.33
C MET A 236 1.03 -10.13 -7.20
N LEU A 237 2.20 -9.53 -7.02
CA LEU A 237 3.48 -10.22 -6.90
C LEU A 237 3.75 -10.54 -5.44
N ASP A 238 3.52 -11.76 -5.05
CA ASP A 238 3.54 -12.25 -3.67
C ASP A 238 4.98 -12.52 -3.13
N TYR A 239 5.99 -11.75 -3.53
CA TYR A 239 7.36 -11.98 -3.03
C TYR A 239 7.91 -10.91 -2.09
N PHE A 240 7.36 -9.70 -2.08
CA PHE A 240 7.77 -8.68 -1.12
C PHE A 240 7.36 -9.05 0.30
N CYS A 241 8.22 -8.76 1.28
CA CYS A 241 7.93 -8.95 2.69
C CYS A 241 7.28 -7.70 3.31
N THR A 242 7.65 -6.52 2.83
CA THR A 242 7.19 -5.23 3.35
C THR A 242 6.71 -4.34 2.22
N TYR A 243 5.55 -3.71 2.42
CA TYR A 243 4.99 -2.71 1.50
C TYR A 243 4.96 -1.35 2.18
N LEU A 244 5.58 -0.35 1.55
CA LEU A 244 5.48 1.05 1.95
C LEU A 244 4.54 1.74 0.97
N ILE A 245 3.37 2.15 1.43
CA ILE A 245 2.31 2.68 0.56
C ILE A 245 1.96 4.10 1.00
N ASP A 246 2.36 5.08 0.19
CA ASP A 246 2.13 6.49 0.49
C ASP A 246 0.84 6.97 -0.17
N GLU A 247 -0.14 7.37 0.65
CA GLU A 247 -1.44 7.90 0.24
C GLU A 247 -2.14 7.04 -0.84
N PRO A 248 -2.49 5.77 -0.54
CA PRO A 248 -3.15 4.88 -1.51
C PRO A 248 -4.48 5.43 -2.06
N GLU A 249 -5.10 6.35 -1.35
CA GLU A 249 -6.32 7.05 -1.78
C GLU A 249 -6.11 8.14 -2.81
N SER A 250 -4.86 8.57 -3.07
CA SER A 250 -4.60 9.68 -3.99
C SER A 250 -5.23 9.45 -5.35
N PHE A 251 -6.01 10.46 -5.81
CA PHE A 251 -6.78 10.44 -7.05
C PHE A 251 -7.98 9.47 -7.07
N LEU A 252 -8.35 8.84 -5.95
CA LEU A 252 -9.50 7.94 -5.86
C LEU A 252 -10.72 8.61 -5.24
N HIS A 253 -11.90 8.21 -5.69
CA HIS A 253 -13.14 8.54 -4.99
C HIS A 253 -13.28 7.70 -3.71
N PRO A 254 -14.00 8.17 -2.68
CA PRO A 254 -14.10 7.48 -1.39
C PRO A 254 -14.48 5.98 -1.49
N PRO A 255 -15.46 5.55 -2.30
CA PRO A 255 -15.75 4.11 -2.44
C PRO A 255 -14.59 3.30 -2.99
N GLN A 256 -13.81 3.86 -3.93
CA GLN A 256 -12.64 3.19 -4.51
C GLN A 256 -11.49 3.10 -3.49
N ALA A 257 -11.30 4.14 -2.67
CA ALA A 257 -10.34 4.13 -1.57
C ALA A 257 -10.67 3.01 -0.55
N ARG A 258 -11.96 2.85 -0.21
CA ARG A 258 -12.40 1.77 0.68
C ARG A 258 -12.12 0.39 0.10
N ILE A 259 -12.41 0.19 -1.18
CA ILE A 259 -12.11 -1.06 -1.89
C ILE A 259 -10.59 -1.29 -1.93
N MET A 260 -9.77 -0.26 -2.11
CA MET A 260 -8.32 -0.39 -2.06
C MET A 260 -7.84 -0.86 -0.69
N GLY A 261 -8.36 -0.30 0.41
CA GLY A 261 -8.08 -0.78 1.77
C GLY A 261 -8.45 -2.26 1.94
N GLN A 262 -9.63 -2.68 1.47
CA GLN A 262 -10.04 -4.10 1.49
C GLN A 262 -9.08 -4.99 0.70
N ILE A 263 -8.67 -4.58 -0.50
CA ILE A 263 -7.75 -5.37 -1.34
C ILE A 263 -6.39 -5.50 -0.66
N ILE A 264 -5.83 -4.44 -0.11
CA ILE A 264 -4.56 -4.49 0.63
C ILE A 264 -4.67 -5.51 1.77
N GLY A 265 -5.67 -5.36 2.64
CA GLY A 265 -5.84 -6.24 3.80
C GLY A 265 -6.10 -7.71 3.45
N GLN A 266 -6.83 -7.99 2.35
CA GLN A 266 -7.13 -9.35 1.88
C GLN A 266 -5.95 -10.02 1.17
N THR A 267 -5.06 -9.24 0.57
CA THR A 267 -3.96 -9.77 -0.25
C THR A 267 -2.72 -10.11 0.55
N LEU A 268 -2.40 -9.29 1.55
CA LEU A 268 -1.22 -9.49 2.37
C LEU A 268 -1.35 -10.75 3.24
N SER A 269 -0.39 -11.65 3.10
CA SER A 269 -0.28 -12.90 3.89
C SER A 269 0.20 -12.61 5.33
N ASP A 270 0.21 -13.64 6.17
CA ASP A 270 0.70 -13.54 7.56
C ASP A 270 2.23 -13.35 7.66
N GLN A 271 2.95 -13.47 6.55
CA GLN A 271 4.39 -13.22 6.45
C GLN A 271 4.68 -11.93 5.66
N GLN A 272 3.74 -11.00 5.64
CA GLN A 272 3.87 -9.72 4.97
C GLN A 272 3.31 -8.60 5.84
N GLN A 273 4.07 -7.53 5.96
CA GLN A 273 3.67 -6.32 6.65
C GLN A 273 3.48 -5.15 5.68
N ALA A 274 2.74 -4.16 6.10
CA ALA A 274 2.62 -2.91 5.37
C ALA A 274 2.76 -1.71 6.30
N PHE A 275 3.36 -0.64 5.78
CA PHE A 275 3.34 0.69 6.37
C PHE A 275 2.61 1.60 5.40
N ILE A 276 1.52 2.18 5.84
CA ILE A 276 0.63 2.99 5.00
C ILE A 276 0.56 4.39 5.58
N SER A 277 0.85 5.42 4.81
CA SER A 277 0.49 6.78 5.17
C SER A 277 -0.85 7.12 4.51
N THR A 278 -1.79 7.70 5.23
CA THR A 278 -3.10 8.04 4.66
C THR A 278 -3.71 9.27 5.31
N HIS A 279 -4.56 9.95 4.54
CA HIS A 279 -5.46 11.02 4.96
C HIS A 279 -6.94 10.59 4.83
N SER A 280 -7.19 9.35 4.45
CA SER A 280 -8.52 8.85 4.14
C SER A 280 -9.02 7.88 5.19
N GLU A 281 -10.13 8.22 5.84
CA GLU A 281 -10.85 7.28 6.71
C GLU A 281 -11.35 6.05 5.94
N GLU A 282 -11.61 6.17 4.64
CA GLU A 282 -12.11 5.08 3.83
C GLU A 282 -11.06 3.98 3.62
N ILE A 283 -9.77 4.31 3.51
CA ILE A 283 -8.69 3.31 3.50
C ILE A 283 -8.72 2.53 4.83
N ILE A 284 -8.82 3.23 5.95
CA ILE A 284 -8.84 2.60 7.29
C ILE A 284 -10.09 1.72 7.43
N LYS A 285 -11.27 2.23 7.05
CA LYS A 285 -12.52 1.45 7.07
C LYS A 285 -12.40 0.18 6.22
N GLY A 286 -11.84 0.29 5.02
CA GLY A 286 -11.63 -0.86 4.14
C GLY A 286 -10.70 -1.92 4.75
N LEU A 287 -9.62 -1.52 5.39
CA LEU A 287 -8.71 -2.42 6.10
C LEU A 287 -9.41 -3.11 7.29
N LEU A 288 -10.12 -2.33 8.12
CA LEU A 288 -10.81 -2.84 9.31
C LEU A 288 -11.91 -3.85 8.99
N GLU A 289 -12.55 -3.74 7.84
CA GLU A 289 -13.57 -4.70 7.40
C GLU A 289 -13.02 -6.11 7.13
N VAL A 290 -11.72 -6.22 6.84
CA VAL A 290 -11.14 -7.49 6.39
C VAL A 290 -10.04 -8.03 7.28
N CYS A 291 -9.30 -7.17 7.99
CA CYS A 291 -8.18 -7.60 8.82
C CYS A 291 -7.99 -6.75 10.11
N PRO A 292 -9.04 -6.54 10.94
CA PRO A 292 -8.97 -5.61 12.07
C PRO A 292 -7.84 -5.93 13.06
N LYS A 293 -7.53 -7.21 13.29
CA LYS A 293 -6.49 -7.66 14.23
C LYS A 293 -5.06 -7.37 13.81
N ARG A 294 -4.84 -7.05 12.52
CA ARG A 294 -3.50 -6.79 11.96
C ARG A 294 -3.18 -5.30 11.91
N ILE A 295 -4.15 -4.43 12.20
CA ILE A 295 -4.00 -2.99 12.00
C ILE A 295 -3.47 -2.34 13.26
N LYS A 296 -2.40 -1.56 13.11
CA LYS A 296 -1.89 -0.65 14.13
C LYS A 296 -2.02 0.78 13.63
N ILE A 297 -2.85 1.57 14.27
CA ILE A 297 -3.00 2.98 13.91
C ILE A 297 -2.02 3.79 14.76
N VAL A 298 -1.17 4.53 14.07
CA VAL A 298 -0.16 5.39 14.67
C VAL A 298 -0.43 6.83 14.26
N ARG A 299 -0.93 7.63 15.20
CA ARG A 299 -1.16 9.05 14.97
C ARG A 299 0.13 9.83 15.17
N ILE A 300 0.59 10.50 14.11
CA ILE A 300 1.74 11.37 14.14
C ILE A 300 1.26 12.82 14.30
N THR A 301 1.80 13.51 15.28
CA THR A 301 1.63 14.95 15.45
C THR A 301 3.00 15.60 15.49
N ARG A 302 3.08 16.88 15.17
CA ARG A 302 4.33 17.65 15.22
C ARG A 302 4.14 18.85 16.12
N VAL A 303 5.00 18.96 17.12
CA VAL A 303 5.11 20.10 18.01
C VAL A 303 6.50 20.73 17.76
N GLU A 304 6.51 21.93 17.20
CA GLU A 304 7.73 22.59 16.73
C GLU A 304 8.49 21.70 15.71
N ASP A 305 9.67 21.20 16.07
CA ASP A 305 10.50 20.33 15.23
C ASP A 305 10.51 18.85 15.69
N THR A 306 9.71 18.51 16.69
CA THR A 306 9.65 17.16 17.26
C THR A 306 8.36 16.45 16.84
N ASN A 307 8.50 15.22 16.37
CA ASN A 307 7.36 14.37 16.05
C ASN A 307 6.98 13.56 17.30
N MET A 308 5.69 13.55 17.60
CA MET A 308 5.09 12.75 18.68
C MET A 308 4.21 11.67 18.07
N PHE A 309 4.26 10.47 18.63
CA PHE A 309 3.39 9.37 18.26
C PHE A 309 2.39 9.05 19.37
N SER A 310 1.16 8.82 18.95
CA SER A 310 0.16 8.16 19.80
C SER A 310 -0.25 6.87 19.08
N ILE A 311 -0.07 5.75 19.76
CA ILE A 311 -0.49 4.44 19.26
C ILE A 311 -1.90 4.21 19.78
N LEU A 312 -2.83 3.92 18.90
CA LEU A 312 -4.16 3.46 19.29
C LEU A 312 -4.10 1.96 19.51
N ASP A 313 -4.46 1.51 20.70
CA ASP A 313 -4.51 0.08 21.03
C ASP A 313 -5.54 -0.63 20.14
N ASN A 314 -5.16 -1.79 19.62
CA ASN A 314 -6.02 -2.56 18.73
C ASN A 314 -7.33 -2.96 19.38
N ASN A 315 -7.33 -3.32 20.69
CA ASN A 315 -8.52 -3.76 21.40
C ASN A 315 -9.51 -2.60 21.58
N GLU A 316 -9.00 -1.43 21.96
CA GLU A 316 -9.81 -0.21 22.13
C GLU A 316 -10.40 0.25 20.79
N PHE A 317 -9.62 0.13 19.72
CA PHE A 317 -10.08 0.48 18.39
C PHE A 317 -11.11 -0.53 17.84
N GLU A 318 -10.95 -1.82 18.13
CA GLU A 318 -11.91 -2.87 17.78
C GLU A 318 -13.26 -2.64 18.50
N GLU A 319 -13.26 -2.20 19.76
CA GLU A 319 -14.47 -1.83 20.48
C GLU A 319 -15.21 -0.66 19.82
N VAL A 320 -14.47 0.40 19.46
CA VAL A 320 -15.03 1.56 18.74
C VAL A 320 -15.57 1.16 17.38
N TRP A 321 -14.87 0.29 16.65
CA TRP A 321 -15.28 -0.18 15.32
C TRP A 321 -16.51 -1.09 15.37
N ASN A 322 -16.65 -1.90 16.40
CA ASN A 322 -17.77 -2.82 16.57
C ASN A 322 -19.03 -2.14 17.12
N ASP A 323 -18.91 -0.92 17.66
CA ASP A 323 -20.07 -0.11 18.03
C ASP A 323 -20.69 0.53 16.77
N PRO A 324 -21.95 0.18 16.41
CA PRO A 324 -22.59 0.71 15.21
C PRO A 324 -22.72 2.24 15.23
N LEU A 325 -22.92 2.86 16.39
CA LEU A 325 -23.07 4.32 16.49
C LEU A 325 -21.73 5.02 16.22
N LEU A 326 -20.64 4.47 16.74
CA LEU A 326 -19.29 5.01 16.53
C LEU A 326 -18.77 4.73 15.11
N ARG A 327 -19.02 3.55 14.58
CA ARG A 327 -18.64 3.15 13.22
C ARG A 327 -19.23 4.05 12.15
N TYR A 328 -20.48 4.48 12.30
CA TYR A 328 -21.16 5.37 11.34
C TYR A 328 -21.07 6.85 11.71
N SER A 329 -20.46 7.18 12.86
CA SER A 329 -20.10 8.55 13.21
C SER A 329 -18.85 9.00 12.45
N ASN A 330 -18.67 10.31 12.31
CA ASN A 330 -17.46 10.88 11.71
C ASN A 330 -16.24 10.83 12.64
N ILE A 331 -16.25 9.99 13.68
CA ILE A 331 -15.20 9.96 14.70
C ILE A 331 -13.83 9.60 14.11
N MET A 332 -13.82 8.75 13.06
CA MET A 332 -12.61 8.38 12.34
C MET A 332 -11.90 9.58 11.70
N ALA A 333 -12.65 10.61 11.30
CA ALA A 333 -12.06 11.81 10.76
C ALA A 333 -11.23 12.59 11.80
N SER A 334 -11.49 12.37 13.10
CA SER A 334 -10.71 12.97 14.19
C SER A 334 -9.22 12.64 14.13
N LEU A 335 -8.87 11.47 13.62
CA LEU A 335 -7.49 11.01 13.44
C LEU A 335 -6.64 11.98 12.60
N PHE A 336 -7.27 12.73 11.73
CA PHE A 336 -6.60 13.62 10.76
C PHE A 336 -6.58 15.10 11.19
N HIS A 337 -7.25 15.44 12.29
CA HIS A 337 -7.34 16.79 12.78
C HIS A 337 -6.40 17.04 13.97
N LYS A 338 -5.96 18.30 14.15
CA LYS A 338 -5.10 18.70 15.28
C LYS A 338 -5.81 18.59 16.62
N SER A 339 -7.11 18.90 16.64
CA SER A 339 -7.94 18.89 17.83
C SER A 339 -9.38 18.53 17.47
N VAL A 340 -10.09 17.99 18.44
CA VAL A 340 -11.46 17.53 18.31
C VAL A 340 -12.29 18.19 19.39
N VAL A 341 -13.46 18.66 19.03
CA VAL A 341 -14.47 19.17 19.97
C VAL A 341 -15.67 18.24 19.95
N LEU A 342 -15.99 17.67 21.08
CA LEU A 342 -17.13 16.79 21.26
C LEU A 342 -18.32 17.62 21.74
N CYS A 343 -19.47 17.46 21.10
CA CYS A 343 -20.70 18.17 21.41
C CYS A 343 -21.82 17.19 21.74
N GLU A 344 -22.77 17.60 22.58
CA GLU A 344 -23.90 16.76 22.97
C GLU A 344 -24.93 16.61 21.84
N SER A 345 -25.03 17.58 20.94
CA SER A 345 -26.01 17.56 19.86
C SER A 345 -25.45 18.12 18.53
N ASP A 346 -26.12 17.77 17.44
CA ASP A 346 -25.84 18.36 16.11
C ASP A 346 -26.04 19.88 16.09
N SER A 347 -26.95 20.38 16.90
CA SER A 347 -27.21 21.81 17.04
C SER A 347 -26.01 22.54 17.65
N ASP A 348 -25.36 21.93 18.63
CA ASP A 348 -24.16 22.48 19.23
C ASP A 348 -23.00 22.46 18.26
N CYS A 349 -22.82 21.36 17.52
CA CYS A 349 -21.81 21.28 16.45
C CYS A 349 -22.00 22.40 15.42
N LYS A 350 -23.24 22.63 14.95
CA LYS A 350 -23.55 23.72 14.01
C LYS A 350 -23.27 25.09 14.62
N MET A 351 -23.66 25.32 15.87
CA MET A 351 -23.40 26.56 16.58
C MET A 351 -21.89 26.86 16.67
N TYR A 352 -21.11 25.88 17.14
CA TYR A 352 -19.65 26.04 17.25
C TYR A 352 -18.99 26.23 15.88
N SER A 353 -19.47 25.55 14.83
CA SER A 353 -18.98 25.73 13.44
C SER A 353 -19.21 27.16 12.94
N ILE A 354 -20.37 27.74 13.27
CA ILE A 354 -20.69 29.15 12.90
C ILE A 354 -19.76 30.10 13.67
N ILE A 355 -19.59 29.89 14.98
CA ILE A 355 -18.68 30.71 15.80
C ILE A 355 -17.25 30.62 15.25
N GLU A 356 -16.77 29.41 14.97
CA GLU A 356 -15.42 29.20 14.40
C GLU A 356 -15.25 29.94 13.06
N SER A 357 -16.25 29.86 12.16
CA SER A 357 -16.19 30.55 10.88
C SER A 357 -16.12 32.07 11.02
N HIS A 358 -16.84 32.65 12.00
CA HIS A 358 -16.80 34.06 12.31
C HIS A 358 -15.47 34.50 12.93
N LEU A 359 -14.90 33.67 13.83
CA LEU A 359 -13.60 33.93 14.43
C LEU A 359 -12.47 33.86 13.38
N LYS A 360 -12.53 32.91 12.45
CA LYS A 360 -11.59 32.82 11.32
C LYS A 360 -11.60 34.05 10.41
N GLN A 361 -12.76 34.68 10.23
CA GLN A 361 -12.86 35.92 9.45
C GLN A 361 -12.24 37.13 10.17
N LYS A 362 -12.23 37.14 11.51
CA LYS A 362 -11.75 38.26 12.32
C LYS A 362 -10.32 38.12 12.83
N SER A 363 -9.76 36.91 12.87
CA SER A 363 -8.41 36.65 13.38
C SER A 363 -7.57 35.89 12.36
N LYS A 364 -6.26 36.18 12.30
CA LYS A 364 -5.29 35.40 11.51
C LYS A 364 -5.05 33.98 12.04
N TYR A 365 -5.72 33.57 13.11
CA TYR A 365 -5.56 32.26 13.74
C TYR A 365 -6.52 31.25 13.09
N ILE A 366 -5.96 30.29 12.34
CA ILE A 366 -6.71 29.18 11.76
C ILE A 366 -6.73 28.06 12.81
N LEU A 367 -7.80 28.00 13.59
CA LEU A 367 -8.10 26.82 14.41
C LEU A 367 -8.67 25.74 13.50
N LYS A 368 -7.94 24.66 13.30
CA LYS A 368 -8.42 23.47 12.56
C LYS A 368 -8.98 22.47 13.58
N HIS A 369 -10.24 22.66 13.97
CA HIS A 369 -10.96 21.73 14.84
C HIS A 369 -11.89 20.83 14.03
N CYS A 370 -12.18 19.66 14.55
CA CYS A 370 -13.25 18.80 14.09
C CYS A 370 -14.34 18.76 15.16
N LEU A 371 -15.58 18.94 14.76
CA LEU A 371 -16.73 18.97 15.67
C LEU A 371 -17.52 17.68 15.51
N TYR A 372 -17.82 17.01 16.61
CA TYR A 372 -18.57 15.76 16.61
C TYR A 372 -19.73 15.81 17.60
N THR A 373 -20.85 15.21 17.20
CA THR A 373 -21.97 14.93 18.08
C THR A 373 -21.76 13.58 18.75
N VAL A 374 -21.87 13.57 20.07
CA VAL A 374 -21.80 12.35 20.89
C VAL A 374 -23.15 12.13 21.54
N VAL A 375 -23.74 10.96 21.31
CA VAL A 375 -25.04 10.59 21.89
C VAL A 375 -24.81 9.70 23.12
N GLY A 376 -25.02 10.27 24.31
CA GLY A 376 -25.06 9.56 25.60
C GLY A 376 -23.73 9.56 26.39
N ASN A 377 -23.88 9.47 27.75
CA ASN A 377 -22.75 9.60 28.69
C ASN A 377 -21.68 8.47 28.58
N ILE A 378 -22.06 7.28 28.14
CA ILE A 378 -21.15 6.11 28.05
C ILE A 378 -20.09 6.33 26.95
N VAL A 379 -20.42 7.11 25.94
CA VAL A 379 -19.50 7.40 24.82
C VAL A 379 -18.44 8.41 25.22
N TRP A 380 -18.73 9.31 26.16
CA TRP A 380 -17.81 10.33 26.66
C TRP A 380 -16.57 9.74 27.35
N GLU A 381 -16.76 8.75 28.22
CA GLU A 381 -15.64 8.11 28.93
C GLU A 381 -14.72 7.35 27.98
N LYS A 382 -15.27 6.63 27.00
CA LYS A 382 -14.48 5.89 26.00
C LYS A 382 -13.73 6.81 25.03
N LEU A 383 -14.35 7.92 24.60
CA LEU A 383 -13.75 8.86 23.65
C LEU A 383 -12.67 9.75 24.28
N LEU A 384 -12.85 10.21 25.51
CA LEU A 384 -11.86 11.02 26.21
C LEU A 384 -10.57 10.25 26.50
N LEU A 385 -10.67 8.96 26.80
CA LEU A 385 -9.51 8.12 27.07
C LEU A 385 -8.67 7.80 25.83
N HIS A 386 -9.27 7.78 24.62
CA HIS A 386 -8.64 7.20 23.46
C HIS A 386 -8.30 8.19 22.32
N PHE A 387 -8.98 9.33 22.25
CA PHE A 387 -8.83 10.27 21.13
C PHE A 387 -8.37 11.68 21.53
N VAL A 388 -8.37 12.01 22.80
CA VAL A 388 -8.06 13.37 23.29
C VAL A 388 -6.69 13.44 23.96
N LEU A 389 -6.07 12.34 24.30
CA LEU A 389 -4.68 12.22 24.75
C LEU A 389 -3.78 11.83 23.58
#